data_09c4a2609c22547822f23be046228aa7
#
_entry.id   09c4a2609c22547822f23be046228aa7
#
_cell.length_a   1.000
_cell.length_b   1.000
_cell.length_c   1.000
_cell.angle_alpha   90.00
_cell.angle_beta   90.00
_cell.angle_gamma   90.00
#
_symmetry.space_group_name_H-M   'P 1'
#
loop_
_entity.id
_entity.type
_entity.pdbx_description
1 polymer ?
#
loop_
_entity_poly.entity_id
_entity_poly.type
_entity_poly.pdbx_seq_one_letter_code
_entity_poly.pdbx_strand_id
1 'polypeptide(L)'
;FKPLWFIAENVSGIRTAGTSDFKQILTDMAESGYKLTVHLYTAEEYGVPQIRHRYIIVGIRADLPVEFHVPSPEPYKDIDVTAGHALAGIPEWASNNEVKKLTQRIIGKLEHTLPGQNIWQAMKNPDFPDEYRIKEHYSFSRIYRKLHPDKPGYTLTANGGGGTWGYYWKGARELTNRERARIQTFPDTYTFTGKYASVRRQIGMAVPCELSRIVTQAVLDSFAGVDYPWIEPNMDGDQKAKSKKGRKNG
;
A
#
# COMPACT_ATOMS: atom_id res chain seq x y z
N PHE A 1 0.42 26.76 -13.61
CA PHE A 1 1.47 27.05 -12.59
C PHE A 1 2.88 26.70 -13.06
N LYS A 2 3.07 25.69 -13.88
CA LYS A 2 4.37 25.20 -14.36
C LYS A 2 5.38 24.98 -13.21
N PRO A 3 5.08 24.11 -12.21
CA PRO A 3 6.03 23.83 -11.13
C PRO A 3 7.36 23.30 -11.69
N LEU A 4 8.44 23.38 -10.90
CA LEU A 4 9.74 22.84 -11.30
C LEU A 4 9.71 21.31 -11.43
N TRP A 5 8.91 20.68 -10.58
CA TRP A 5 8.66 19.25 -10.58
C TRP A 5 7.27 18.92 -10.02
N PHE A 6 6.81 17.71 -10.26
CA PHE A 6 5.62 17.13 -9.63
C PHE A 6 5.80 15.66 -9.33
N ILE A 7 5.04 15.15 -8.38
CA ILE A 7 4.86 13.72 -8.13
C ILE A 7 3.38 13.38 -8.31
N ALA A 8 3.10 12.35 -9.11
CA ALA A 8 1.77 11.78 -9.25
C ALA A 8 1.81 10.30 -8.86
N GLU A 9 0.77 9.83 -8.14
CA GLU A 9 0.66 8.45 -7.68
C GLU A 9 -0.60 7.79 -8.23
N ASN A 10 -0.48 6.51 -8.56
CA ASN A 10 -1.64 5.71 -8.92
C ASN A 10 -1.50 4.23 -8.51
N VAL A 11 -2.65 3.55 -8.43
CA VAL A 11 -2.69 2.12 -8.11
C VAL A 11 -2.11 1.28 -9.25
N SER A 12 -1.47 0.15 -8.90
CA SER A 12 -0.90 -0.77 -9.90
C SER A 12 -1.93 -1.30 -10.92
N GLY A 13 -3.22 -1.34 -10.54
CA GLY A 13 -4.33 -1.75 -11.40
C GLY A 13 -4.66 -0.79 -12.56
N ILE A 14 -4.18 0.44 -12.56
CA ILE A 14 -4.44 1.41 -13.65
C ILE A 14 -3.95 0.88 -15.00
N ARG A 15 -2.88 0.08 -15.00
CA ARG A 15 -2.33 -0.55 -16.21
C ARG A 15 -3.25 -1.62 -16.80
N THR A 16 -4.08 -2.28 -15.98
CA THR A 16 -4.98 -3.35 -16.41
C THR A 16 -6.40 -2.87 -16.69
N ALA A 17 -6.81 -1.78 -16.08
CA ALA A 17 -8.16 -1.21 -16.24
C ALA A 17 -8.37 -0.47 -17.57
N GLY A 18 -7.31 0.04 -18.19
CA GLY A 18 -7.32 0.71 -19.49
C GLY A 18 -5.89 1.07 -19.90
N THR A 19 -5.24 0.21 -20.68
CA THR A 19 -3.86 0.46 -21.15
C THR A 19 -3.76 1.74 -21.99
N SER A 20 -4.85 2.15 -22.66
CA SER A 20 -4.96 3.41 -23.40
C SER A 20 -4.95 4.62 -22.47
N ASP A 21 -5.71 4.58 -21.37
CA ASP A 21 -5.91 5.72 -20.48
C ASP A 21 -4.64 6.07 -19.71
N PHE A 22 -3.92 5.05 -19.20
CA PHE A 22 -2.64 5.31 -18.52
C PHE A 22 -1.58 5.86 -19.46
N LYS A 23 -1.52 5.34 -20.69
CA LYS A 23 -0.63 5.85 -21.72
C LYS A 23 -0.98 7.29 -22.10
N GLN A 24 -2.27 7.60 -22.25
CA GLN A 24 -2.72 8.95 -22.56
C GLN A 24 -2.34 9.93 -21.43
N ILE A 25 -2.54 9.56 -20.16
CA ILE A 25 -2.12 10.37 -19.00
C ILE A 25 -0.62 10.70 -19.07
N LEU A 26 0.23 9.71 -19.35
CA LEU A 26 1.67 9.93 -19.46
C LEU A 26 2.00 10.84 -20.65
N THR A 27 1.33 10.67 -21.78
CA THR A 27 1.51 11.52 -22.96
C THR A 27 1.13 12.97 -22.64
N ASP A 28 -0.02 13.20 -22.04
CA ASP A 28 -0.51 14.54 -21.67
C ASP A 28 0.44 15.24 -20.67
N MET A 29 0.99 14.47 -19.71
CA MET A 29 1.99 14.98 -18.76
C MET A 29 3.29 15.37 -19.47
N ALA A 30 3.78 14.55 -20.39
CA ALA A 30 5.00 14.85 -21.16
C ALA A 30 4.80 16.06 -22.09
N GLU A 31 3.67 16.12 -22.81
CA GLU A 31 3.31 17.24 -23.70
C GLU A 31 3.13 18.56 -22.94
N SER A 32 2.83 18.50 -21.63
CA SER A 32 2.79 19.69 -20.78
C SER A 32 4.17 20.27 -20.43
N GLY A 33 5.25 19.66 -20.95
CA GLY A 33 6.63 20.16 -20.87
C GLY A 33 7.45 19.55 -19.73
N TYR A 34 7.23 18.26 -19.41
CA TYR A 34 7.97 17.55 -18.37
C TYR A 34 8.66 16.28 -18.91
N LYS A 35 9.88 16.04 -18.42
CA LYS A 35 10.55 14.73 -18.52
C LYS A 35 9.99 13.84 -17.43
N LEU A 36 9.48 12.66 -17.78
CA LEU A 36 8.82 11.76 -16.85
C LEU A 36 9.71 10.57 -16.50
N THR A 37 9.80 10.25 -15.21
CA THR A 37 10.31 8.98 -14.71
C THR A 37 9.15 8.22 -14.07
N VAL A 38 8.84 7.03 -14.57
CA VAL A 38 7.71 6.21 -14.13
C VAL A 38 8.23 4.93 -13.51
N HIS A 39 7.91 4.66 -12.24
CA HIS A 39 8.35 3.46 -11.56
C HIS A 39 7.22 2.83 -10.75
N LEU A 40 7.14 1.49 -10.76
CA LEU A 40 6.27 0.72 -9.88
C LEU A 40 7.03 0.39 -8.60
N TYR A 41 6.75 1.11 -7.54
CA TYR A 41 7.34 0.89 -6.23
C TYR A 41 6.65 -0.25 -5.49
N THR A 42 7.45 -1.12 -4.89
CA THR A 42 7.05 -2.16 -3.93
C THR A 42 7.37 -1.61 -2.54
N ALA A 43 6.37 -1.09 -1.83
CA ALA A 43 6.58 -0.27 -0.64
C ALA A 43 7.36 -0.99 0.48
N GLU A 44 7.17 -2.31 0.62
CA GLU A 44 7.89 -3.13 1.61
C GLU A 44 9.41 -3.17 1.37
N GLU A 45 9.88 -2.96 0.16
CA GLU A 45 11.31 -2.86 -0.16
C GLU A 45 11.91 -1.54 0.32
N TYR A 46 11.07 -0.56 0.63
CA TYR A 46 11.45 0.77 1.13
C TYR A 46 11.13 0.97 2.61
N GLY A 47 11.14 -0.11 3.40
CA GLY A 47 10.93 -0.05 4.84
C GLY A 47 9.49 0.17 5.30
N VAL A 48 8.51 0.03 4.40
CA VAL A 48 7.10 0.15 4.75
C VAL A 48 6.53 -1.21 5.19
N PRO A 49 5.92 -1.35 6.36
CA PRO A 49 5.41 -2.64 6.85
C PRO A 49 4.08 -3.04 6.19
N GLN A 50 4.01 -2.89 4.85
CA GLN A 50 2.81 -3.16 4.06
C GLN A 50 3.16 -3.59 2.64
N ILE A 51 2.62 -4.72 2.20
CA ILE A 51 2.64 -5.13 0.78
C ILE A 51 1.74 -4.16 0.00
N ARG A 52 2.36 -3.17 -0.65
CA ARG A 52 1.65 -2.12 -1.39
C ARG A 52 2.44 -1.70 -2.63
N HIS A 53 1.85 -1.91 -3.79
CA HIS A 53 2.47 -1.56 -5.06
C HIS A 53 1.81 -0.30 -5.63
N ARG A 54 2.62 0.70 -6.00
CA ARG A 54 2.15 1.97 -6.54
C ARG A 54 3.03 2.48 -7.66
N TYR A 55 2.40 2.90 -8.75
CA TYR A 55 3.09 3.71 -9.73
C TYR A 55 3.29 5.10 -9.15
N ILE A 56 4.55 5.53 -9.14
CA ILE A 56 4.90 6.93 -8.88
C ILE A 56 5.53 7.48 -10.16
N ILE A 57 5.02 8.61 -10.58
CA ILE A 57 5.47 9.38 -11.74
C ILE A 57 6.11 10.65 -11.20
N VAL A 58 7.39 10.81 -11.45
CA VAL A 58 8.10 12.06 -11.17
C VAL A 58 8.27 12.81 -12.47
N GLY A 59 7.76 14.02 -12.53
CA GLY A 59 7.93 14.92 -13.68
C GLY A 59 8.87 16.06 -13.33
N ILE A 60 10.00 16.17 -14.03
CA ILE A 60 10.92 17.32 -13.95
C ILE A 60 10.69 18.20 -15.17
N ARG A 61 10.53 19.52 -14.98
CA ARG A 61 10.29 20.46 -16.09
C ARG A 61 11.43 20.37 -17.12
N ALA A 62 11.09 20.21 -18.40
CA ALA A 62 12.01 19.79 -19.45
C ALA A 62 13.12 20.81 -19.77
N ASP A 63 12.93 22.09 -19.42
CA ASP A 63 13.92 23.16 -19.60
C ASP A 63 15.00 23.18 -18.51
N LEU A 64 14.87 22.34 -17.47
CA LEU A 64 15.83 22.29 -16.38
C LEU A 64 16.94 21.26 -16.67
N PRO A 65 18.20 21.56 -16.32
CA PRO A 65 19.31 20.61 -16.42
C PRO A 65 19.36 19.66 -15.21
N VAL A 66 18.20 19.13 -14.81
CA VAL A 66 18.04 18.22 -13.67
C VAL A 66 17.54 16.89 -14.19
N GLU A 67 18.10 15.80 -13.68
CA GLU A 67 17.70 14.44 -13.96
C GLU A 67 17.33 13.75 -12.65
N PHE A 68 16.17 13.10 -12.62
CA PHE A 68 15.71 12.33 -11.48
C PHE A 68 15.96 10.85 -11.74
N HIS A 69 16.63 10.19 -10.81
CA HIS A 69 16.81 8.74 -10.78
C HIS A 69 15.93 8.11 -9.69
N VAL A 70 15.46 6.89 -9.93
CA VAL A 70 14.66 6.15 -8.95
C VAL A 70 15.54 5.76 -7.77
N PRO A 71 15.25 6.18 -6.52
CA PRO A 71 16.06 5.80 -5.37
C PRO A 71 16.11 4.28 -5.20
N SER A 72 17.28 3.74 -4.88
CA SER A 72 17.49 2.31 -4.65
C SER A 72 16.80 1.86 -3.34
N PRO A 73 16.19 0.66 -3.30
CA PRO A 73 15.69 0.06 -2.08
C PRO A 73 16.82 -0.51 -1.18
N GLU A 74 18.03 -0.66 -1.68
CA GLU A 74 19.16 -1.30 -0.96
C GLU A 74 19.42 -0.71 0.44
N PRO A 75 19.34 0.62 0.69
CA PRO A 75 19.52 1.18 2.02
C PRO A 75 18.45 0.75 3.05
N TYR A 76 17.34 0.18 2.61
CA TYR A 76 16.18 -0.16 3.44
C TYR A 76 15.98 -1.66 3.64
N LYS A 77 16.81 -2.51 3.04
CA LYS A 77 16.67 -3.98 3.00
C LYS A 77 16.66 -4.66 4.37
N ASP A 78 17.36 -4.06 5.33
CA ASP A 78 17.52 -4.63 6.68
C ASP A 78 16.48 -4.08 7.68
N ILE A 79 15.53 -3.24 7.22
CA ILE A 79 14.46 -2.73 8.06
C ILE A 79 13.43 -3.84 8.29
N ASP A 80 13.08 -4.07 9.56
CA ASP A 80 12.01 -5.00 9.90
C ASP A 80 10.64 -4.42 9.52
N VAL A 81 10.09 -4.92 8.43
CA VAL A 81 8.77 -4.53 7.88
C VAL A 81 7.64 -5.44 8.33
N THR A 82 7.83 -6.25 9.37
CA THR A 82 6.78 -7.13 9.89
C THR A 82 5.68 -6.34 10.60
N ALA A 83 4.45 -6.84 10.52
CA ALA A 83 3.32 -6.22 11.22
C ALA A 83 3.51 -6.27 12.74
N GLY A 84 4.19 -7.31 13.25
CA GLY A 84 4.52 -7.45 14.66
C GLY A 84 5.40 -6.32 15.15
N HIS A 85 6.48 -6.02 14.42
CA HIS A 85 7.38 -4.90 14.72
C HIS A 85 6.64 -3.55 14.62
N ALA A 86 5.94 -3.33 13.53
CA ALA A 86 5.23 -2.06 13.28
C ALA A 86 4.16 -1.73 14.33
N LEU A 87 3.49 -2.75 14.87
CA LEU A 87 2.40 -2.57 15.84
C LEU A 87 2.83 -2.71 17.30
N ALA A 88 4.11 -2.97 17.56
CA ALA A 88 4.64 -3.02 18.90
C ALA A 88 4.68 -1.63 19.56
N GLY A 89 4.40 -1.57 20.87
CA GLY A 89 4.64 -0.36 21.68
C GLY A 89 3.89 0.89 21.22
N ILE A 90 2.64 0.78 20.78
CA ILE A 90 1.80 1.96 20.51
C ILE A 90 1.58 2.71 21.83
N PRO A 91 1.99 4.00 21.95
CA PRO A 91 1.81 4.76 23.18
C PRO A 91 0.33 4.94 23.54
N GLU A 92 0.02 4.97 24.82
CA GLU A 92 -1.35 5.20 25.31
C GLU A 92 -1.91 6.56 24.89
N TRP A 93 -1.04 7.58 24.78
CA TRP A 93 -1.42 8.91 24.33
C TRP A 93 -1.71 9.01 22.82
N ALA A 94 -1.34 8.00 22.02
CA ALA A 94 -1.52 8.06 20.58
C ALA A 94 -3.01 8.10 20.23
N SER A 95 -3.43 9.15 19.55
CA SER A 95 -4.83 9.34 19.13
C SER A 95 -5.27 8.30 18.08
N ASN A 96 -6.58 8.13 17.91
CA ASN A 96 -7.19 7.21 16.95
C ASN A 96 -6.92 5.72 17.23
N ASN A 97 -6.66 5.36 18.50
CA ASN A 97 -6.34 3.99 18.92
C ASN A 97 -7.52 3.24 19.57
N GLU A 98 -8.71 3.75 19.44
CA GLU A 98 -9.94 3.13 19.96
C GLU A 98 -10.27 1.83 19.20
N VAL A 99 -10.58 0.77 19.97
CA VAL A 99 -11.00 -0.52 19.42
C VAL A 99 -12.50 -0.49 19.11
N LYS A 100 -12.87 -0.80 17.88
CA LYS A 100 -14.27 -0.91 17.47
C LYS A 100 -14.91 -2.20 17.98
N LYS A 101 -16.11 -2.10 18.56
CA LYS A 101 -16.91 -3.28 18.91
C LYS A 101 -17.37 -4.03 17.67
N LEU A 102 -17.19 -5.34 17.66
CA LEU A 102 -17.65 -6.25 16.63
C LEU A 102 -18.93 -6.97 17.07
N THR A 103 -19.71 -7.43 16.11
CA THR A 103 -20.86 -8.32 16.40
C THR A 103 -20.36 -9.73 16.76
N GLN A 104 -21.13 -10.48 17.56
CA GLN A 104 -20.78 -11.85 17.96
C GLN A 104 -20.50 -12.75 16.73
N ARG A 105 -21.27 -12.59 15.66
CA ARG A 105 -21.07 -13.33 14.41
C ARG A 105 -19.71 -13.06 13.76
N ILE A 106 -19.19 -11.83 13.85
CA ILE A 106 -17.85 -11.50 13.35
C ILE A 106 -16.78 -12.05 14.29
N ILE A 107 -16.99 -11.93 15.59
CA ILE A 107 -16.10 -12.47 16.63
C ILE A 107 -15.90 -13.97 16.39
N GLY A 108 -16.99 -14.75 16.31
CA GLY A 108 -16.90 -16.19 16.09
C GLY A 108 -16.13 -16.58 14.80
N LYS A 109 -16.32 -15.85 13.70
CA LYS A 109 -15.51 -16.07 12.49
C LYS A 109 -14.01 -15.86 12.74
N LEU A 110 -13.66 -14.79 13.45
CA LEU A 110 -12.27 -14.45 13.71
C LEU A 110 -11.61 -15.39 14.72
N GLU A 111 -12.33 -15.91 15.69
CA GLU A 111 -11.82 -16.89 16.66
C GLU A 111 -11.34 -18.18 15.98
N HIS A 112 -12.03 -18.56 14.90
CA HIS A 112 -11.66 -19.72 14.09
C HIS A 112 -10.77 -19.40 12.88
N THR A 113 -10.27 -18.15 12.78
CA THR A 113 -9.33 -17.72 11.71
C THR A 113 -7.94 -17.53 12.32
N LEU A 114 -6.95 -18.29 11.84
CA LEU A 114 -5.57 -18.20 12.31
C LEU A 114 -4.85 -16.96 11.76
N PRO A 115 -3.75 -16.52 12.39
CA PRO A 115 -2.91 -15.43 11.87
C PRO A 115 -2.51 -15.67 10.41
N GLY A 116 -2.65 -14.63 9.56
CA GLY A 116 -2.37 -14.69 8.14
C GLY A 116 -3.45 -15.31 7.26
N GLN A 117 -4.43 -15.99 7.85
CA GLN A 117 -5.55 -16.59 7.11
C GLN A 117 -6.68 -15.58 6.85
N ASN A 118 -7.46 -15.89 5.83
CA ASN A 118 -8.79 -15.33 5.59
C ASN A 118 -9.87 -16.37 5.94
N ILE A 119 -11.13 -15.96 5.88
CA ILE A 119 -12.26 -16.84 6.22
C ILE A 119 -12.34 -18.11 5.34
N TRP A 120 -11.96 -18.04 4.05
CA TRP A 120 -11.97 -19.18 3.14
C TRP A 120 -10.97 -20.25 3.54
N GLN A 121 -9.78 -19.81 3.97
CA GLN A 121 -8.75 -20.70 4.46
C GLN A 121 -9.17 -21.35 5.79
N ALA A 122 -9.80 -20.57 6.67
CA ALA A 122 -10.33 -21.05 7.93
C ALA A 122 -11.44 -22.10 7.73
N MET A 123 -12.39 -21.84 6.79
CA MET A 123 -13.49 -22.75 6.50
C MET A 123 -13.07 -24.09 5.84
N LYS A 124 -11.81 -24.24 5.42
CA LYS A 124 -11.28 -25.52 4.97
C LYS A 124 -11.04 -26.50 6.14
N ASN A 125 -10.95 -25.99 7.36
CA ASN A 125 -10.91 -26.83 8.55
C ASN A 125 -12.27 -27.51 8.75
N PRO A 126 -12.35 -28.85 8.84
CA PRO A 126 -13.59 -29.58 9.13
C PRO A 126 -14.29 -29.12 10.42
N ASP A 127 -13.50 -28.71 11.42
CA ASP A 127 -14.00 -28.27 12.73
C ASP A 127 -14.50 -26.81 12.74
N PHE A 128 -14.47 -26.13 11.57
CA PHE A 128 -14.99 -24.77 11.48
C PHE A 128 -16.52 -24.76 11.65
N PRO A 129 -17.09 -24.02 12.63
CA PRO A 129 -18.51 -24.08 12.95
C PRO A 129 -19.41 -23.65 11.77
N ASP A 130 -20.44 -24.43 11.50
CA ASP A 130 -21.36 -24.19 10.38
C ASP A 130 -22.10 -22.84 10.50
N GLU A 131 -22.41 -22.40 11.72
CA GLU A 131 -23.09 -21.13 11.98
C GLU A 131 -22.29 -19.89 11.51
N TYR A 132 -20.96 -20.01 11.40
CA TYR A 132 -20.06 -18.94 10.95
C TYR A 132 -19.67 -19.07 9.49
N ARG A 133 -20.03 -20.17 8.81
CA ARG A 133 -19.75 -20.35 7.39
C ARG A 133 -20.44 -19.28 6.56
N ILE A 134 -19.82 -18.90 5.46
CA ILE A 134 -20.37 -17.96 4.49
C ILE A 134 -20.44 -18.65 3.12
N LYS A 135 -21.37 -18.24 2.27
CA LYS A 135 -21.46 -18.75 0.91
C LYS A 135 -20.21 -18.35 0.12
N GLU A 136 -19.68 -19.27 -0.63
CA GLU A 136 -18.56 -18.99 -1.52
C GLU A 136 -18.91 -17.93 -2.55
N HIS A 137 -18.03 -16.95 -2.69
CA HIS A 137 -18.09 -15.95 -3.73
C HIS A 137 -16.66 -15.54 -4.10
N TYR A 138 -16.30 -15.59 -5.37
CA TYR A 138 -14.95 -15.35 -5.87
C TYR A 138 -14.35 -14.00 -5.47
N SER A 139 -15.17 -12.97 -5.25
CA SER A 139 -14.71 -11.63 -4.86
C SER A 139 -14.36 -11.51 -3.36
N PHE A 140 -14.58 -12.54 -2.57
CA PHE A 140 -14.43 -12.47 -1.11
C PHE A 140 -13.11 -13.05 -0.57
N SER A 141 -12.14 -13.33 -1.41
CA SER A 141 -10.86 -13.90 -0.99
C SER A 141 -10.07 -13.06 0.02
N ARG A 142 -10.50 -11.82 0.28
CA ARG A 142 -9.81 -10.88 1.17
C ARG A 142 -10.59 -10.55 2.46
N ILE A 143 -11.77 -11.12 2.66
CA ILE A 143 -12.59 -10.80 3.83
C ILE A 143 -12.17 -11.60 5.07
N TYR A 144 -12.39 -11.01 6.24
CA TYR A 144 -12.02 -11.55 7.54
C TYR A 144 -10.58 -12.04 7.60
N ARG A 145 -9.66 -11.30 6.97
CA ARG A 145 -8.25 -11.67 6.93
C ARG A 145 -7.52 -11.09 8.13
N LYS A 146 -6.90 -11.96 8.93
CA LYS A 146 -5.99 -11.57 9.99
C LYS A 146 -4.60 -11.27 9.45
N LEU A 147 -3.91 -10.27 10.02
CA LEU A 147 -2.50 -10.09 9.81
C LEU A 147 -1.70 -11.29 10.31
N HIS A 148 -0.48 -11.45 9.82
CA HIS A 148 0.52 -12.34 10.41
C HIS A 148 1.58 -11.49 11.10
N PRO A 149 1.96 -11.77 12.37
CA PRO A 149 2.93 -10.93 13.08
C PRO A 149 4.29 -10.88 12.36
N ASP A 150 4.75 -11.97 11.77
CA ASP A 150 6.08 -12.11 11.16
C ASP A 150 6.09 -11.80 9.65
N LYS A 151 5.08 -11.07 9.15
CA LYS A 151 4.98 -10.67 7.74
C LYS A 151 4.52 -9.22 7.63
N PRO A 152 4.85 -8.52 6.54
CA PRO A 152 4.25 -7.22 6.25
C PRO A 152 2.73 -7.33 6.19
N GLY A 153 2.06 -6.26 6.60
CA GLY A 153 0.62 -6.12 6.42
C GLY A 153 0.24 -6.17 4.94
N TYR A 154 -0.98 -6.63 4.63
CA TYR A 154 -1.50 -6.48 3.27
C TYR A 154 -2.01 -5.06 3.03
N THR A 155 -2.22 -4.69 1.75
CA THR A 155 -2.67 -3.35 1.37
C THR A 155 -3.93 -2.93 2.14
N LEU A 156 -3.81 -1.86 2.91
CA LEU A 156 -4.94 -1.19 3.55
C LEU A 156 -5.65 -0.31 2.52
N THR A 157 -6.94 -0.54 2.33
CA THR A 157 -7.74 0.18 1.35
C THR A 157 -8.64 1.23 2.01
N ALA A 158 -8.95 2.30 1.28
CA ALA A 158 -9.83 3.38 1.72
C ALA A 158 -11.28 2.88 1.92
N ASN A 159 -11.74 2.11 0.95
CA ASN A 159 -13.08 1.56 0.93
C ASN A 159 -13.00 0.07 1.18
N GLY A 160 -13.70 -0.38 2.18
CA GLY A 160 -13.89 -1.78 2.49
C GLY A 160 -15.31 -1.98 2.97
N GLY A 161 -15.85 -3.15 2.76
CA GLY A 161 -17.14 -3.57 3.28
C GLY A 161 -17.07 -5.04 3.63
N GLY A 162 -18.02 -5.55 4.42
CA GLY A 162 -18.17 -6.98 4.64
C GLY A 162 -16.95 -7.72 5.18
N GLY A 163 -16.12 -7.08 6.00
CA GLY A 163 -14.98 -7.74 6.62
C GLY A 163 -13.62 -7.56 5.94
N THR A 164 -13.47 -6.57 5.04
CA THR A 164 -12.20 -6.29 4.34
C THR A 164 -11.26 -5.33 5.08
N TRP A 165 -11.56 -5.02 6.33
CA TRP A 165 -10.92 -3.92 7.07
C TRP A 165 -9.54 -4.21 7.63
N GLY A 166 -9.13 -5.47 7.69
CA GLY A 166 -7.93 -5.92 8.37
C GLY A 166 -8.17 -6.19 9.87
N TYR A 167 -7.73 -7.36 10.29
CA TYR A 167 -7.91 -7.82 11.66
C TYR A 167 -6.57 -8.13 12.30
N TYR A 168 -6.51 -7.87 13.60
CA TYR A 168 -5.34 -8.17 14.40
C TYR A 168 -5.14 -9.68 14.52
N TRP A 169 -3.91 -10.14 14.61
CA TRP A 169 -3.59 -11.58 14.64
C TRP A 169 -3.99 -12.26 15.94
N LYS A 170 -3.98 -11.54 17.08
CA LYS A 170 -4.46 -12.07 18.37
C LYS A 170 -5.89 -11.66 18.63
N GLY A 171 -6.69 -12.60 19.14
CA GLY A 171 -8.09 -12.34 19.46
C GLY A 171 -8.96 -12.08 18.24
N ALA A 172 -10.14 -11.54 18.49
CA ALA A 172 -11.18 -11.26 17.50
C ALA A 172 -11.48 -9.76 17.44
N ARG A 173 -10.59 -8.96 16.87
CA ARG A 173 -10.78 -7.52 16.73
C ARG A 173 -10.26 -6.97 15.39
N GLU A 174 -10.85 -5.87 14.95
CA GLU A 174 -10.29 -5.06 13.87
C GLU A 174 -8.98 -4.39 14.31
N LEU A 175 -8.18 -3.99 13.35
CA LEU A 175 -7.12 -3.02 13.58
C LEU A 175 -7.74 -1.67 13.97
N THR A 176 -7.17 -1.01 14.94
CA THR A 176 -7.49 0.39 15.23
C THR A 176 -7.04 1.30 14.08
N ASN A 177 -7.51 2.53 14.03
CA ASN A 177 -7.01 3.47 13.03
C ASN A 177 -5.54 3.83 13.28
N ARG A 178 -5.06 3.86 14.53
CA ARG A 178 -3.64 4.05 14.84
C ARG A 178 -2.76 2.90 14.33
N GLU A 179 -3.20 1.66 14.51
CA GLU A 179 -2.51 0.49 13.97
C GLU A 179 -2.41 0.54 12.44
N ARG A 180 -3.51 0.93 11.77
CA ARG A 180 -3.50 1.15 10.32
C ARG A 180 -2.56 2.28 9.90
N ALA A 181 -2.53 3.37 10.68
CA ALA A 181 -1.64 4.51 10.42
C ALA A 181 -0.17 4.09 10.53
N ARG A 182 0.21 3.29 11.54
CA ARG A 182 1.57 2.75 11.67
C ARG A 182 1.97 1.85 10.50
N ILE A 183 1.07 1.01 10.01
CA ILE A 183 1.31 0.19 8.80
C ILE A 183 1.52 1.08 7.55
N GLN A 184 0.95 2.28 7.53
CA GLN A 184 1.19 3.32 6.52
C GLN A 184 2.34 4.27 6.89
N THR A 185 3.10 3.93 7.92
CA THR A 185 4.27 4.68 8.41
C THR A 185 3.96 6.11 8.87
N PHE A 186 2.72 6.41 9.27
CA PHE A 186 2.41 7.68 9.94
C PHE A 186 3.02 7.70 11.35
N PRO A 187 3.65 8.80 11.77
CA PRO A 187 4.14 8.92 13.14
C PRO A 187 2.98 8.95 14.15
N ASP A 188 3.24 8.49 15.38
CA ASP A 188 2.19 8.44 16.42
C ASP A 188 1.68 9.83 16.84
N THR A 189 2.49 10.85 16.63
CA THR A 189 2.13 12.26 16.86
C THR A 189 1.11 12.80 15.84
N TYR A 190 0.95 12.12 14.69
CA TYR A 190 0.01 12.58 13.67
C TYR A 190 -1.43 12.28 14.11
N THR A 191 -2.25 13.30 14.25
CA THR A 191 -3.66 13.18 14.63
C THR A 191 -4.56 13.30 13.42
N PHE A 192 -5.37 12.26 13.18
CA PHE A 192 -6.42 12.30 12.17
C PHE A 192 -7.69 12.87 12.78
N THR A 193 -8.39 13.69 12.01
CA THR A 193 -9.67 14.30 12.42
C THR A 193 -10.84 13.74 11.63
N GLY A 194 -12.02 13.69 12.28
CA GLY A 194 -13.24 13.21 11.68
C GLY A 194 -13.77 11.92 12.29
N LYS A 195 -14.87 11.40 11.74
CA LYS A 195 -15.47 10.15 12.18
C LYS A 195 -14.55 8.95 11.90
N TYR A 196 -14.64 7.90 12.71
CA TYR A 196 -13.84 6.67 12.60
C TYR A 196 -13.70 6.15 11.14
N ALA A 197 -14.80 6.08 10.40
CA ALA A 197 -14.78 5.63 9.01
C ALA A 197 -14.05 6.61 8.06
N SER A 198 -14.14 7.92 8.33
CA SER A 198 -13.42 8.95 7.59
C SER A 198 -11.93 8.85 7.81
N VAL A 199 -11.49 8.69 9.06
CA VAL A 199 -10.08 8.50 9.42
C VAL A 199 -9.51 7.25 8.73
N ARG A 200 -10.22 6.13 8.80
CA ARG A 200 -9.83 4.90 8.10
C ARG A 200 -9.66 5.12 6.59
N ARG A 201 -10.57 5.88 5.98
CA ARG A 201 -10.49 6.22 4.55
C ARG A 201 -9.26 7.08 4.26
N GLN A 202 -8.98 8.10 5.06
CA GLN A 202 -7.81 8.98 4.92
C GLN A 202 -6.53 8.14 4.92
N ILE A 203 -6.38 7.24 5.91
CA ILE A 203 -5.21 6.35 6.03
C ILE A 203 -5.09 5.43 4.80
N GLY A 204 -6.17 4.80 4.36
CA GLY A 204 -6.15 3.87 3.22
C GLY A 204 -5.88 4.53 1.88
N MET A 205 -6.25 5.81 1.72
CA MET A 205 -5.98 6.62 0.51
C MET A 205 -4.55 7.14 0.46
N ALA A 206 -3.88 7.26 1.60
CA ALA A 206 -2.56 7.85 1.66
C ALA A 206 -1.50 6.99 0.94
N VAL A 207 -0.51 7.65 0.39
CA VAL A 207 0.80 7.04 0.10
C VAL A 207 1.51 6.86 1.43
N PRO A 208 2.19 5.72 1.70
CA PRO A 208 2.95 5.56 2.92
C PRO A 208 3.95 6.69 3.13
N CYS A 209 4.00 7.23 4.36
CA CYS A 209 4.81 8.43 4.65
C CYS A 209 6.29 8.21 4.34
N GLU A 210 6.85 7.03 4.68
CA GLU A 210 8.25 6.73 4.39
C GLU A 210 8.53 6.65 2.89
N LEU A 211 7.66 6.00 2.10
CA LEU A 211 7.83 5.95 0.65
C LEU A 211 7.76 7.37 0.05
N SER A 212 6.80 8.20 0.51
CA SER A 212 6.70 9.60 0.07
C SER A 212 7.96 10.39 0.43
N ARG A 213 8.49 10.21 1.65
CA ARG A 213 9.71 10.88 2.11
C ARG A 213 10.90 10.51 1.22
N ILE A 214 11.10 9.22 0.94
CA ILE A 214 12.21 8.71 0.13
C ILE A 214 12.16 9.28 -1.28
N VAL A 215 11.01 9.21 -1.95
CA VAL A 215 10.87 9.72 -3.32
C VAL A 215 11.04 11.24 -3.38
N THR A 216 10.45 11.96 -2.41
CA THR A 216 10.58 13.43 -2.35
C THR A 216 12.02 13.84 -2.05
N GLN A 217 12.71 13.14 -1.13
CA GLN A 217 14.12 13.41 -0.83
C GLN A 217 14.99 13.22 -2.08
N ALA A 218 14.78 12.14 -2.83
CA ALA A 218 15.52 11.89 -4.08
C ALA A 218 15.29 13.00 -5.12
N VAL A 219 14.07 13.59 -5.20
CA VAL A 219 13.81 14.77 -6.03
C VAL A 219 14.63 15.97 -5.54
N LEU A 220 14.63 16.23 -4.23
CA LEU A 220 15.38 17.36 -3.66
C LEU A 220 16.88 17.19 -3.85
N ASP A 221 17.41 15.98 -3.65
CA ASP A 221 18.81 15.64 -3.86
C ASP A 221 19.22 15.84 -5.34
N SER A 222 18.36 15.44 -6.29
CA SER A 222 18.56 15.70 -7.73
C SER A 222 18.70 17.20 -8.03
N PHE A 223 17.89 18.04 -7.40
CA PHE A 223 17.98 19.50 -7.57
C PHE A 223 19.20 20.11 -6.86
N ALA A 224 19.64 19.50 -5.77
CA ALA A 224 20.83 19.94 -5.03
C ALA A 224 22.15 19.41 -5.60
N GLY A 225 22.11 18.51 -6.58
CA GLY A 225 23.29 17.83 -7.10
C GLY A 225 23.94 16.89 -6.09
N VAL A 226 23.16 16.32 -5.18
CA VAL A 226 23.59 15.34 -4.19
C VAL A 226 23.43 13.94 -4.76
N ASP A 227 24.49 13.15 -4.77
CA ASP A 227 24.42 11.76 -5.19
C ASP A 227 23.71 10.88 -4.17
N TYR A 228 22.90 9.94 -4.65
CA TYR A 228 22.23 8.92 -3.85
C TYR A 228 22.20 7.58 -4.60
N PRO A 229 22.10 6.45 -3.90
CA PRO A 229 21.95 5.15 -4.56
C PRO A 229 20.65 5.09 -5.37
N TRP A 230 20.74 4.68 -6.62
CA TRP A 230 19.60 4.64 -7.54
C TRP A 230 19.56 3.36 -8.37
N ILE A 231 18.40 3.11 -8.97
CA ILE A 231 18.12 2.00 -9.88
C ILE A 231 17.42 2.51 -11.15
N GLU A 232 17.46 1.72 -12.20
CA GLU A 232 16.70 2.02 -13.42
C GLU A 232 15.20 1.93 -13.18
N PRO A 233 14.40 2.82 -13.78
CA PRO A 233 12.95 2.72 -13.72
C PRO A 233 12.49 1.41 -14.38
N ASN A 234 11.50 0.74 -13.77
CA ASN A 234 10.95 -0.51 -14.29
C ASN A 234 9.83 -0.31 -15.33
N MET A 235 9.60 0.95 -15.72
CA MET A 235 8.75 1.33 -16.84
C MET A 235 9.41 2.45 -17.64
N ASP A 236 9.65 2.16 -18.92
CA ASP A 236 10.05 3.20 -19.87
C ASP A 236 8.87 4.15 -20.11
N GLY A 237 9.12 5.45 -20.15
CA GLY A 237 8.14 6.46 -20.56
C GLY A 237 7.63 6.22 -21.99
N ASP A 238 8.42 5.52 -22.83
CA ASP A 238 8.04 4.98 -24.14
C ASP A 238 7.62 3.51 -24.02
N GLN A 239 6.32 3.26 -23.91
CA GLN A 239 5.80 1.91 -23.74
C GLN A 239 5.84 1.08 -25.05
N LYS A 240 6.83 0.23 -25.18
CA LYS A 240 6.66 -1.01 -25.95
C LYS A 240 6.17 -2.10 -24.99
N ALA A 241 4.87 -2.36 -25.02
CA ALA A 241 4.25 -3.47 -24.29
C ALA A 241 4.94 -4.78 -24.69
N LYS A 242 5.72 -5.38 -23.77
CA LYS A 242 6.13 -6.79 -23.91
C LYS A 242 4.85 -7.63 -23.74
N SER A 243 4.25 -8.05 -24.85
CA SER A 243 3.16 -9.03 -24.88
C SER A 243 3.65 -10.29 -24.16
N LYS A 244 2.89 -10.74 -23.16
CA LYS A 244 3.05 -12.08 -22.62
C LYS A 244 2.83 -13.09 -23.75
N LYS A 245 3.89 -13.64 -24.32
CA LYS A 245 3.82 -14.84 -25.13
C LYS A 245 3.24 -15.96 -24.28
N GLY A 246 2.17 -16.57 -24.80
CA GLY A 246 1.34 -17.53 -24.11
C GLY A 246 2.10 -18.70 -23.49
N ARG A 247 1.67 -19.09 -22.31
CA ARG A 247 1.78 -20.47 -21.87
C ARG A 247 0.86 -21.29 -22.76
N LYS A 248 1.43 -21.95 -23.77
CA LYS A 248 0.82 -23.10 -24.40
C LYS A 248 0.94 -24.28 -23.44
N ASN A 249 -0.20 -24.93 -23.26
CA ASN A 249 -0.33 -26.21 -22.58
C ASN A 249 0.66 -27.26 -23.14
N GLY A 250 1.27 -28.01 -22.25
CA GLY A 250 1.86 -29.29 -22.39
C GLY A 250 1.55 -30.09 -21.14
#